data_fd59cd7f5a6d22153c40a23ca0ea77c8
#
_entry.id   fd59cd7f5a6d22153c40a23ca0ea77c8
#
_cell.length_a   1.000
_cell.length_b   1.000
_cell.length_c   1.000
_cell.angle_alpha   90.00
_cell.angle_beta   90.00
_cell.angle_gamma   90.00
#
_symmetry.space_group_name_H-M   'P 1'
#
loop_
_entity.id
_entity.type
_entity.pdbx_description
1 polymer ?
#
loop_
_entity_poly.entity_id
_entity_poly.type
_entity_poly.pdbx_seq_one_letter_code
_entity_poly.pdbx_strand_id
1 'polypeptide(L)'
;MYSFCSTYSVIASNSKIEKSKKIACAILADALRAPITQILENGGLELEKIYNSEDTLAYTRGYDVKKGMYGDMYKMGIIDPMKVTKTALQNAVSVAITILSTNAIVTMARTYEQK
;
A
#
# COMPACT_ATOMS: atom_id res chain seq x y z
N MET A 1 -4.19 -3.77 -6.56
CA MET A 1 -3.45 -2.80 -5.73
C MET A 1 -3.70 -1.35 -6.12
N TYR A 2 -3.86 -1.01 -7.40
CA TYR A 2 -4.19 0.35 -7.87
C TYR A 2 -5.57 0.88 -7.45
N SER A 3 -6.50 0.03 -7.06
CA SER A 3 -7.86 0.41 -6.63
C SER A 3 -7.87 1.33 -5.39
N PHE A 4 -6.88 1.24 -4.53
CA PHE A 4 -6.81 2.04 -3.29
C PHE A 4 -6.44 3.50 -3.53
N CYS A 5 -5.62 3.80 -4.54
CA CYS A 5 -5.24 5.18 -4.87
C CYS A 5 -6.42 5.98 -5.43
N SER A 6 -7.30 5.32 -6.21
CA SER A 6 -8.55 5.91 -6.72
C SER A 6 -9.53 6.22 -5.59
N THR A 7 -9.60 5.38 -4.57
CA THR A 7 -10.48 5.60 -3.41
C THR A 7 -10.06 6.84 -2.61
N TYR A 8 -8.75 7.10 -2.50
CA TYR A 8 -8.25 8.31 -1.81
C TYR A 8 -8.69 9.61 -2.50
N SER A 9 -8.61 9.68 -3.82
CA SER A 9 -9.01 10.89 -4.56
C SER A 9 -10.50 11.21 -4.37
N VAL A 10 -11.35 10.18 -4.31
CA VAL A 10 -12.79 10.32 -4.04
C VAL A 10 -13.05 10.79 -2.61
N ILE A 11 -12.33 10.28 -1.63
CA ILE A 11 -12.47 10.67 -0.22
C ILE A 11 -11.93 12.08 0.03
N ALA A 12 -10.79 12.43 -0.56
CA ALA A 12 -10.16 13.74 -0.42
C ALA A 12 -10.98 14.88 -1.04
N SER A 13 -11.71 14.61 -2.12
CA SER A 13 -12.56 15.58 -2.81
C SER A 13 -13.90 15.86 -2.11
N ASN A 14 -14.29 15.04 -1.13
CA ASN A 14 -15.58 15.16 -0.47
C ASN A 14 -15.53 16.28 0.61
N SER A 15 -16.12 17.44 0.28
CA SER A 15 -16.12 18.65 1.11
C SER A 15 -16.85 18.51 2.46
N LYS A 16 -17.71 17.49 2.60
CA LYS A 16 -18.49 17.22 3.82
C LYS A 16 -17.75 16.45 4.91
N ILE A 17 -16.53 15.99 4.64
CA ILE A 17 -15.75 15.20 5.60
C ILE A 17 -15.06 16.14 6.59
N GLU A 18 -15.25 15.86 7.88
CA GLU A 18 -14.61 16.55 9.00
C GLU A 18 -13.07 16.55 8.88
N LYS A 19 -12.43 17.64 9.29
CA LYS A 19 -10.98 17.86 9.12
C LYS A 19 -10.11 16.73 9.68
N SER A 20 -10.49 16.19 10.83
CA SER A 20 -9.83 15.04 11.47
C SER A 20 -9.90 13.76 10.61
N LYS A 21 -11.03 13.52 9.97
CA LYS A 21 -11.22 12.36 9.08
C LYS A 21 -10.40 12.49 7.79
N LYS A 22 -10.21 13.71 7.28
CA LYS A 22 -9.33 13.95 6.12
C LYS A 22 -7.89 13.60 6.43
N ILE A 23 -7.40 13.96 7.61
CA ILE A 23 -6.04 13.62 8.06
C ILE A 23 -5.89 12.09 8.17
N ALA A 24 -6.84 11.41 8.79
CA ALA A 24 -6.82 9.96 8.92
C ALA A 24 -6.83 9.25 7.54
N CYS A 25 -7.59 9.76 6.59
CA CYS A 25 -7.61 9.25 5.22
C CYS A 25 -6.27 9.45 4.50
N ALA A 26 -5.60 10.59 4.72
CA ALA A 26 -4.27 10.85 4.17
C ALA A 26 -3.23 9.86 4.72
N ILE A 27 -3.21 9.65 6.03
CA ILE A 27 -2.32 8.69 6.68
C ILE A 27 -2.56 7.27 6.13
N LEU A 28 -3.81 6.88 5.99
CA LEU A 28 -4.15 5.56 5.45
C LEU A 28 -3.71 5.42 3.98
N ALA A 29 -3.87 6.47 3.18
CA ALA A 29 -3.44 6.45 1.79
C ALA A 29 -1.92 6.27 1.64
N ASP A 30 -1.14 6.95 2.48
CA ASP A 30 0.31 6.79 2.49
C ASP A 30 0.72 5.39 2.96
N ALA A 31 0.06 4.87 3.99
CA ALA A 31 0.29 3.50 4.46
C ALA A 31 -0.02 2.45 3.38
N LEU A 32 -1.04 2.66 2.55
CA LEU A 32 -1.40 1.77 1.45
C LEU A 32 -0.38 1.75 0.30
N ARG A 33 0.51 2.73 0.22
CA ARG A 33 1.63 2.75 -0.74
C ARG A 33 2.80 1.88 -0.30
N ALA A 34 2.96 1.64 1.00
CA ALA A 34 4.11 0.90 1.53
C ALA A 34 4.37 -0.45 0.84
N PRO A 35 3.37 -1.31 0.56
CA PRO A 35 3.62 -2.59 -0.10
C PRO A 35 4.21 -2.47 -1.50
N ILE A 36 3.72 -1.52 -2.32
CA ILE A 36 4.25 -1.33 -3.67
C ILE A 36 5.64 -0.69 -3.64
N THR A 37 5.88 0.26 -2.73
CA THR A 37 7.19 0.86 -2.52
C THR A 37 8.21 -0.23 -2.19
N GLN A 38 7.90 -1.12 -1.26
CA GLN A 38 8.79 -2.20 -0.87
C GLN A 38 9.08 -3.19 -2.02
N ILE A 39 8.09 -3.50 -2.85
CA ILE A 39 8.30 -4.35 -4.04
C ILE A 39 9.26 -3.70 -5.03
N LEU A 40 9.11 -2.40 -5.27
CA LEU A 40 9.97 -1.66 -6.18
C LEU A 40 11.38 -1.51 -5.64
N GLU A 41 11.54 -1.16 -4.36
CA GLU A 41 12.83 -1.08 -3.68
C GLU A 41 13.58 -2.41 -3.71
N ASN A 42 12.90 -3.53 -3.46
CA ASN A 42 13.47 -4.87 -3.59
C ASN A 42 13.94 -5.17 -5.03
N GLY A 43 13.31 -4.54 -6.02
CA GLY A 43 13.73 -4.59 -7.43
C GLY A 43 14.80 -3.55 -7.81
N GLY A 44 15.28 -2.74 -6.87
CA GLY A 44 16.23 -1.65 -7.13
C GLY A 44 15.62 -0.46 -7.90
N LEU A 45 14.31 -0.28 -7.80
CA LEU A 45 13.54 0.73 -8.54
C LEU A 45 12.96 1.79 -7.59
N GLU A 46 12.87 3.03 -8.07
CA GLU A 46 12.25 4.12 -7.34
C GLU A 46 10.77 4.26 -7.72
N LEU A 47 9.89 4.36 -6.72
CA LEU A 47 8.44 4.50 -6.93
C LEU A 47 8.10 5.68 -7.84
N GLU A 48 8.75 6.83 -7.64
CA GLU A 48 8.44 8.06 -8.36
C GLU A 48 8.69 7.94 -9.87
N LYS A 49 9.75 7.24 -10.27
CA LYS A 49 10.07 7.01 -11.69
C LYS A 49 9.04 6.17 -12.40
N ILE A 50 8.42 5.24 -11.67
CA ILE A 50 7.43 4.31 -12.22
C ILE A 50 6.02 4.91 -12.17
N TYR A 51 5.69 5.63 -11.10
CA TYR A 51 4.35 6.15 -10.88
C TYR A 51 4.01 7.38 -11.75
N ASN A 52 5.01 8.18 -12.11
CA ASN A 52 4.82 9.38 -12.93
C ASN A 52 4.74 9.11 -14.43
N SER A 53 4.86 7.87 -14.87
CA SER A 53 4.68 7.52 -16.27
C SER A 53 3.17 7.51 -16.62
N GLU A 54 2.81 8.12 -17.75
CA GLU A 54 1.43 8.14 -18.27
C GLU A 54 0.85 6.73 -18.46
N ASP A 55 1.73 5.74 -18.56
CA ASP A 55 1.37 4.33 -18.71
C ASP A 55 0.66 3.72 -17.49
N THR A 56 0.70 4.37 -16.32
CA THR A 56 0.08 3.87 -15.08
C THR A 56 -1.34 4.37 -14.82
N LEU A 57 -1.88 5.22 -15.68
CA LEU A 57 -3.20 5.83 -15.48
C LEU A 57 -4.40 4.89 -15.70
N ALA A 58 -4.20 3.76 -16.36
CA ALA A 58 -5.29 2.80 -16.59
C ALA A 58 -5.39 1.78 -15.44
N TYR A 59 -6.62 1.46 -15.03
CA TYR A 59 -6.91 0.53 -13.93
C TYR A 59 -6.29 -0.87 -14.06
N THR A 60 -6.04 -1.32 -15.29
CA THR A 60 -5.47 -2.65 -15.56
C THR A 60 -3.99 -2.63 -15.82
N ARG A 61 -3.41 -1.44 -16.04
CA ARG A 61 -1.97 -1.29 -16.34
C ARG A 61 -1.14 -1.22 -15.07
N GLY A 62 0.02 -1.82 -15.12
CA GLY A 62 0.99 -1.80 -14.03
C GLY A 62 2.39 -2.10 -14.55
N TYR A 63 3.34 -2.11 -13.64
CA TYR A 63 4.74 -2.40 -13.91
C TYR A 63 5.10 -3.79 -13.41
N ASP A 64 5.64 -4.64 -14.29
CA ASP A 64 6.21 -5.94 -13.93
C ASP A 64 7.69 -5.76 -13.57
N VAL A 65 7.99 -5.79 -12.28
CA VAL A 65 9.36 -5.62 -11.75
C VAL A 65 10.31 -6.70 -12.27
N LYS A 66 9.80 -7.92 -12.50
CA LYS A 66 10.62 -9.05 -12.97
C LYS A 66 11.02 -8.88 -14.42
N LYS A 67 10.12 -8.38 -15.26
CA LYS A 67 10.37 -8.19 -16.71
C LYS A 67 10.86 -6.79 -17.06
N GLY A 68 10.73 -5.83 -16.13
CA GLY A 68 11.13 -4.45 -16.34
C GLY A 68 10.25 -3.70 -17.34
N MET A 69 8.96 -4.06 -17.47
CA MET A 69 8.08 -3.48 -18.48
C MET A 69 6.69 -3.14 -17.96
N TYR A 70 6.08 -2.13 -18.57
CA TYR A 70 4.68 -1.79 -18.35
C TYR A 70 3.78 -2.70 -19.18
N GLY A 71 2.62 -3.07 -18.62
CA GLY A 71 1.65 -3.89 -19.33
C GLY A 71 0.32 -4.02 -18.63
N ASP A 72 -0.60 -4.71 -19.28
CA ASP A 72 -1.89 -5.07 -18.69
C ASP A 72 -1.68 -6.24 -17.74
N MET A 73 -1.87 -6.01 -16.44
CA MET A 73 -1.62 -6.98 -15.37
C MET A 73 -2.49 -8.24 -15.50
N TYR A 74 -3.71 -8.11 -16.03
CA TYR A 74 -4.58 -9.26 -16.29
C TYR A 74 -4.04 -10.14 -17.40
N LYS A 75 -3.58 -9.53 -18.52
CA LYS A 75 -2.99 -10.27 -19.64
C LYS A 75 -1.66 -10.92 -19.27
N MET A 76 -0.92 -10.30 -18.35
CA MET A 76 0.35 -10.82 -17.85
C MET A 76 0.18 -11.88 -16.74
N GLY A 77 -1.05 -12.10 -16.26
CA GLY A 77 -1.36 -13.04 -15.20
C GLY A 77 -0.88 -12.60 -13.80
N ILE A 78 -0.62 -11.29 -13.64
CA ILE A 78 -0.16 -10.73 -12.36
C ILE A 78 -1.38 -10.17 -11.61
N ILE A 79 -2.07 -11.06 -10.92
CA ILE A 79 -3.29 -10.76 -10.16
C ILE A 79 -3.26 -11.43 -8.80
N ASP A 80 -3.70 -10.70 -7.80
CA ASP A 80 -3.89 -11.22 -6.45
C ASP A 80 -5.36 -11.55 -6.19
N PRO A 81 -5.67 -12.67 -5.50
CA PRO A 81 -7.03 -12.96 -5.09
C PRO A 81 -7.56 -11.88 -4.16
N MET A 82 -8.74 -11.33 -4.45
CA MET A 82 -9.36 -10.25 -3.67
C MET A 82 -9.49 -10.61 -2.19
N LYS A 83 -9.81 -11.88 -1.88
CA LYS A 83 -9.94 -12.37 -0.51
C LYS A 83 -8.65 -12.19 0.29
N VAL A 84 -7.50 -12.51 -0.32
CA VAL A 84 -6.18 -12.38 0.32
C VAL A 84 -5.88 -10.92 0.62
N THR A 85 -6.01 -10.04 -0.36
CA THR A 85 -5.73 -8.60 -0.22
C THR A 85 -6.65 -7.95 0.81
N LYS A 86 -7.95 -8.29 0.78
CA LYS A 86 -8.93 -7.78 1.75
C LYS A 86 -8.60 -8.23 3.17
N THR A 87 -8.29 -9.52 3.37
CA THR A 87 -7.97 -10.07 4.69
C THR A 87 -6.67 -9.47 5.23
N ALA A 88 -5.65 -9.31 4.39
CA ALA A 88 -4.40 -8.67 4.76
C ALA A 88 -4.63 -7.24 5.27
N LEU A 89 -5.42 -6.44 4.55
CA LEU A 89 -5.77 -5.09 4.96
C LEU A 89 -6.55 -5.06 6.29
N GLN A 90 -7.54 -5.93 6.45
CA GLN A 90 -8.33 -6.01 7.67
C GLN A 90 -7.47 -6.36 8.89
N ASN A 91 -6.56 -7.32 8.74
CA ASN A 91 -5.63 -7.70 9.80
C ASN A 91 -4.65 -6.56 10.13
N ALA A 92 -4.09 -5.89 9.14
CA ALA A 92 -3.19 -4.76 9.34
C ALA A 92 -3.89 -3.62 10.11
N VAL A 93 -5.11 -3.26 9.73
CA VAL A 93 -5.91 -2.24 10.43
C VAL A 93 -6.22 -2.67 11.86
N SER A 94 -6.59 -3.93 12.10
CA SER A 94 -6.87 -4.46 13.44
C SER A 94 -5.66 -4.34 14.36
N VAL A 95 -4.47 -4.72 13.87
CA VAL A 95 -3.22 -4.59 14.62
C VAL A 95 -2.89 -3.12 14.90
N ALA A 96 -3.02 -2.24 13.90
CA ALA A 96 -2.78 -0.82 14.07
C ALA A 96 -3.70 -0.19 15.14
N ILE A 97 -4.99 -0.53 15.12
CA ILE A 97 -5.96 -0.07 16.14
C ILE A 97 -5.54 -0.56 17.53
N THR A 98 -5.14 -1.82 17.66
CA THR A 98 -4.68 -2.40 18.92
C THR A 98 -3.48 -1.63 19.47
N ILE A 99 -2.49 -1.36 18.63
CA ILE A 99 -1.28 -0.61 19.02
C ILE A 99 -1.65 0.82 19.44
N LEU A 100 -2.49 1.51 18.66
CA LEU A 100 -2.90 2.88 18.95
C LEU A 100 -3.76 3.01 20.22
N SER A 101 -4.44 1.96 20.62
CA SER A 101 -5.27 1.94 21.84
C SER A 101 -4.50 1.51 23.10
N THR A 102 -3.23 1.09 22.98
CA THR A 102 -2.40 0.68 24.12
C THR A 102 -1.56 1.83 24.63
N ASN A 103 -1.42 1.93 25.96
CA ASN A 103 -0.59 2.97 26.59
C ASN A 103 0.89 2.61 26.66
N ALA A 104 1.23 1.32 26.59
CA ALA A 104 2.60 0.83 26.64
C ALA A 104 2.73 -0.50 25.91
N ILE A 105 3.88 -0.73 25.27
CA ILE A 105 4.24 -1.98 24.63
C ILE A 105 5.58 -2.43 25.23
N VAL A 106 5.59 -3.66 25.76
CA VAL A 106 6.82 -4.30 26.24
C VAL A 106 7.25 -5.33 25.22
N THR A 107 8.43 -5.16 24.64
CA THR A 107 9.01 -6.10 23.68
C THR A 107 10.20 -6.83 24.33
N MET A 108 10.34 -8.12 24.04
CA MET A 108 11.56 -8.84 24.43
C MET A 108 12.73 -8.35 23.58
N ALA A 109 13.86 -8.04 24.22
CA ALA A 109 15.11 -7.79 23.51
C ALA A 109 15.54 -9.08 22.78
N ARG A 110 15.90 -8.97 21.50
CA ARG A 110 16.51 -10.08 20.80
C ARG A 110 17.92 -10.28 21.35
N THR A 111 18.17 -11.37 22.03
CA THR A 111 19.52 -11.83 22.33
C THR A 111 20.13 -12.39 21.06
N TYR A 112 21.08 -11.66 20.48
CA TYR A 112 21.93 -12.23 19.44
C TYR A 112 22.92 -13.16 20.12
N GLU A 113 22.75 -14.47 19.96
CA GLU A 113 23.80 -15.41 20.25
C GLU A 113 24.95 -15.16 19.26
N GLN A 114 26.04 -14.60 19.76
CA GLN A 114 27.30 -14.56 19.00
C GLN A 114 27.83 -16.01 18.90
N LYS A 115 27.81 -16.54 17.68
CA LYS A 115 28.53 -17.76 17.34
C LYS A 115 29.98 -17.44 17.05
#